data_ac17b7db9484acbd47210201660b9f7a
#
_entry.id   ac17b7db9484acbd47210201660b9f7a
#
_cell.length_a   1.000
_cell.length_b   1.000
_cell.length_c   1.000
_cell.angle_alpha   90.00
_cell.angle_beta   90.00
_cell.angle_gamma   90.00
#
_symmetry.space_group_name_H-M   'P 1'
#
loop_
_entity.id
_entity.type
_entity.pdbx_description
1 polymer ?
#
loop_
_entity_poly.entity_id
_entity_poly.type
_entity_poly.pdbx_seq_one_letter_code
_entity_poly.pdbx_strand_id
1 'polypeptide(L)'
;MSKYLQLITSEENVALSLLILTRNEEKNIGDCLRSVAWAPEIFVVDSESTDRTTEIATSLGAKVFAHPFEGYAAQRNWALKNLPFSNEWVLMLDADERVPSALAAEIAKVIRSNGKGIVGFYLVRRFLFLGRWLRHGGLYPTWLLRLFNWRRVWFEERPVNEHAILNGTAGQLQNPFDHCDNRPLAEWIVKHNRYSDLEAEEYLQEVVGRGFQTAIGARLWGTQAERKRWIKLRLWNQCPLLLRPFLFFFRNYFLKGGFLDGRAGFIYHILWSFWYQFLISAKIIEQRGMVKSGQTPEPARLQALDEFGGSTGKNVKRASTQ
;
A
#
# COMPACT_ATOMS: atom_id res chain seq x y z
N MET A 1 13.69 27.73 2.07
CA MET A 1 12.84 27.38 0.90
C MET A 1 13.76 27.24 -0.30
N SER A 2 13.89 26.03 -0.88
CA SER A 2 14.87 25.75 -1.94
C SER A 2 14.54 26.53 -3.21
N LYS A 3 15.56 27.03 -3.93
CA LYS A 3 15.45 27.72 -5.23
C LYS A 3 14.61 26.95 -6.27
N TYR A 4 14.49 25.61 -6.12
CA TYR A 4 13.65 24.73 -6.92
C TYR A 4 12.15 24.81 -6.58
N LEU A 5 11.79 25.04 -5.31
CA LEU A 5 10.40 25.28 -4.92
C LEU A 5 9.90 26.64 -5.45
N GLN A 6 10.77 27.65 -5.53
CA GLN A 6 10.44 28.93 -6.14
C GLN A 6 10.21 28.82 -7.66
N LEU A 7 10.89 27.91 -8.36
CA LEU A 7 10.66 27.65 -9.79
C LEU A 7 9.34 26.90 -10.08
N ILE A 8 8.80 26.17 -9.11
CA ILE A 8 7.51 25.48 -9.25
C ILE A 8 6.35 26.40 -8.89
N THR A 9 6.57 27.37 -7.98
CA THR A 9 5.56 28.34 -7.53
C THR A 9 5.48 29.61 -8.37
N SER A 10 6.45 29.87 -9.26
CA SER A 10 6.40 31.00 -10.19
C SER A 10 5.77 30.57 -11.52
N GLU A 11 4.54 30.99 -11.73
CA GLU A 11 3.87 31.28 -12.99
C GLU A 11 2.88 30.31 -13.61
N GLU A 12 2.73 29.03 -13.23
CA GLU A 12 1.60 28.25 -13.77
C GLU A 12 1.10 27.20 -12.79
N ASN A 13 -0.17 27.27 -12.41
CA ASN A 13 -0.86 26.23 -11.66
C ASN A 13 -0.75 24.88 -12.38
N VAL A 14 -0.06 23.91 -11.76
CA VAL A 14 -0.04 22.52 -12.25
C VAL A 14 -1.43 21.95 -12.05
N ALA A 15 -2.13 21.55 -13.13
CA ALA A 15 -3.49 20.97 -13.07
C ALA A 15 -3.45 19.56 -12.45
N LEU A 16 -3.24 19.49 -11.13
CA LEU A 16 -3.04 18.28 -10.35
C LEU A 16 -3.86 18.31 -9.08
N SER A 17 -4.57 17.23 -8.79
CA SER A 17 -5.18 16.96 -7.49
C SER A 17 -4.38 15.89 -6.76
N LEU A 18 -4.15 16.06 -5.46
CA LEU A 18 -3.56 15.06 -4.59
C LEU A 18 -4.68 14.26 -3.90
N LEU A 19 -4.48 12.95 -3.82
CA LEU A 19 -5.30 12.04 -3.02
C LEU A 19 -4.39 11.33 -2.03
N ILE A 20 -4.60 11.55 -0.74
CA ILE A 20 -3.86 10.90 0.34
C ILE A 20 -4.84 10.06 1.16
N LEU A 21 -4.56 8.77 1.29
CA LEU A 21 -5.32 7.87 2.15
C LEU A 21 -4.63 7.74 3.49
N THR A 22 -5.40 7.82 4.57
CA THR A 22 -4.81 7.87 5.91
C THR A 22 -5.67 7.18 6.96
N ARG A 23 -4.98 6.67 7.99
CA ARG A 23 -5.57 6.23 9.25
C ARG A 23 -4.48 6.15 10.32
N ASN A 24 -4.64 6.93 11.41
CA ASN A 24 -3.68 6.97 12.51
C ASN A 24 -2.25 7.19 12.03
N GLU A 25 -2.05 8.27 11.27
CA GLU A 25 -0.79 8.64 10.62
C GLU A 25 -0.27 10.01 11.12
N GLU A 26 -0.57 10.41 12.37
CA GLU A 26 -0.14 11.69 12.93
C GLU A 26 1.38 11.93 12.85
N LYS A 27 2.17 10.84 12.85
CA LYS A 27 3.64 10.88 12.77
C LYS A 27 4.15 11.08 11.32
N ASN A 28 3.32 10.83 10.32
CA ASN A 28 3.72 10.81 8.92
C ASN A 28 3.03 11.88 8.08
N ILE A 29 1.72 12.12 8.31
CA ILE A 29 0.88 12.96 7.45
C ILE A 29 1.42 14.38 7.26
N GLY A 30 2.02 14.97 8.30
CA GLY A 30 2.58 16.31 8.22
C GLY A 30 3.74 16.44 7.24
N ASP A 31 4.64 15.45 7.21
CA ASP A 31 5.77 15.43 6.27
C ASP A 31 5.30 15.13 4.85
N CYS A 32 4.32 14.23 4.69
CA CYS A 32 3.69 13.95 3.41
C CYS A 32 3.13 15.24 2.81
N LEU A 33 2.26 15.94 3.53
CA LEU A 33 1.61 17.18 3.08
C LEU A 33 2.60 18.30 2.77
N ARG A 34 3.63 18.49 3.61
CA ARG A 34 4.70 19.46 3.33
C ARG A 34 5.43 19.16 2.03
N SER A 35 5.64 17.88 1.68
CA SER A 35 6.32 17.49 0.45
C SER A 35 5.51 17.79 -0.82
N VAL A 36 4.19 17.96 -0.68
CA VAL A 36 3.26 18.20 -1.80
C VAL A 36 2.54 19.55 -1.70
N ALA A 37 3.00 20.47 -0.83
CA ALA A 37 2.41 21.81 -0.65
C ALA A 37 2.44 22.70 -1.91
N TRP A 38 3.11 22.26 -2.96
CA TRP A 38 3.13 22.91 -4.28
C TRP A 38 1.89 22.58 -5.12
N ALA A 39 1.12 21.55 -4.76
CA ALA A 39 -0.08 21.15 -5.49
C ALA A 39 -1.27 22.06 -5.11
N PRO A 40 -2.09 22.49 -6.09
CA PRO A 40 -3.17 23.44 -5.85
C PRO A 40 -4.36 22.83 -5.10
N GLU A 41 -4.51 21.50 -5.10
CA GLU A 41 -5.63 20.81 -4.50
C GLU A 41 -5.18 19.52 -3.81
N ILE A 42 -5.50 19.39 -2.52
CA ILE A 42 -5.10 18.24 -1.70
C ILE A 42 -6.32 17.69 -0.98
N PHE A 43 -6.66 16.44 -1.26
CA PHE A 43 -7.69 15.66 -0.59
C PHE A 43 -7.06 14.62 0.32
N VAL A 44 -7.55 14.53 1.53
CA VAL A 44 -7.21 13.47 2.49
C VAL A 44 -8.48 12.67 2.77
N VAL A 45 -8.45 11.37 2.53
CA VAL A 45 -9.52 10.47 2.92
C VAL A 45 -9.09 9.72 4.17
N ASP A 46 -9.75 10.03 5.26
CA ASP A 46 -9.45 9.51 6.59
C ASP A 46 -10.38 8.36 6.96
N SER A 47 -9.79 7.25 7.38
CA SER A 47 -10.51 6.05 7.80
C SER A 47 -10.71 6.05 9.33
N GLU A 48 -11.39 7.08 9.85
CA GLU A 48 -11.76 7.19 11.27
C GLU A 48 -10.54 7.17 12.20
N SER A 49 -9.56 8.03 11.92
CA SER A 49 -8.40 8.22 12.79
C SER A 49 -8.80 8.67 14.19
N THR A 50 -8.15 8.10 15.20
CA THR A 50 -8.35 8.40 16.62
C THR A 50 -7.22 9.24 17.22
N ASP A 51 -6.19 9.53 16.43
CA ASP A 51 -5.05 10.38 16.76
C ASP A 51 -5.21 11.79 16.13
N ARG A 52 -4.15 12.57 16.10
CA ARG A 52 -4.18 13.93 15.54
C ARG A 52 -4.05 14.03 14.03
N THR A 53 -4.23 12.94 13.29
CA THR A 53 -4.05 12.90 11.83
C THR A 53 -4.91 13.95 11.11
N THR A 54 -6.21 14.00 11.39
CA THR A 54 -7.16 14.91 10.72
C THR A 54 -6.93 16.37 11.10
N GLU A 55 -6.57 16.64 12.37
CA GLU A 55 -6.20 17.96 12.86
C GLU A 55 -4.98 18.50 12.09
N ILE A 56 -3.92 17.68 12.00
CA ILE A 56 -2.68 18.04 11.29
C ILE A 56 -2.98 18.27 9.80
N ALA A 57 -3.75 17.37 9.16
CA ALA A 57 -4.09 17.49 7.75
C ALA A 57 -4.85 18.79 7.44
N THR A 58 -5.86 19.11 8.25
CA THR A 58 -6.65 20.33 8.10
C THR A 58 -5.80 21.59 8.32
N SER A 59 -4.92 21.59 9.34
CA SER A 59 -4.04 22.72 9.64
C SER A 59 -3.05 23.03 8.52
N LEU A 60 -2.70 22.03 7.69
CA LEU A 60 -1.84 22.16 6.52
C LEU A 60 -2.62 22.42 5.21
N GLY A 61 -3.93 22.73 5.30
CA GLY A 61 -4.75 23.14 4.17
C GLY A 61 -5.34 22.02 3.32
N ALA A 62 -5.27 20.77 3.78
CA ALA A 62 -5.91 19.67 3.08
C ALA A 62 -7.43 19.65 3.31
N LYS A 63 -8.19 19.27 2.28
CA LYS A 63 -9.62 18.98 2.38
C LYS A 63 -9.80 17.55 2.89
N VAL A 64 -10.25 17.38 4.13
CA VAL A 64 -10.38 16.07 4.80
C VAL A 64 -11.79 15.53 4.62
N PHE A 65 -11.89 14.27 4.19
CA PHE A 65 -13.13 13.51 4.03
C PHE A 65 -13.04 12.25 4.88
N ALA A 66 -14.05 12.05 5.74
CA ALA A 66 -14.14 10.83 6.53
C ALA A 66 -14.86 9.73 5.71
N HIS A 67 -14.29 8.54 5.71
CA HIS A 67 -14.91 7.36 5.12
C HIS A 67 -14.47 6.10 5.87
N PRO A 68 -15.40 5.26 6.37
CA PRO A 68 -15.06 4.02 7.05
C PRO A 68 -14.15 3.11 6.21
N PHE A 69 -13.28 2.38 6.86
CA PHE A 69 -12.40 1.45 6.15
C PHE A 69 -13.13 0.15 5.78
N GLU A 70 -13.43 -0.02 4.52
CA GLU A 70 -14.07 -1.23 3.97
C GLU A 70 -13.06 -2.14 3.22
N GLY A 71 -11.81 -1.72 3.14
CA GLY A 71 -10.72 -2.38 2.43
C GLY A 71 -9.94 -1.41 1.57
N TYR A 72 -8.71 -1.78 1.21
CA TYR A 72 -7.80 -0.89 0.48
C TYR A 72 -8.34 -0.47 -0.90
N ALA A 73 -8.84 -1.44 -1.69
CA ALA A 73 -9.41 -1.15 -3.00
C ALA A 73 -10.72 -0.34 -2.88
N ALA A 74 -11.60 -0.71 -1.95
CA ALA A 74 -12.85 -0.03 -1.71
C ALA A 74 -12.62 1.46 -1.36
N GLN A 75 -11.67 1.73 -0.45
CA GLN A 75 -11.30 3.09 -0.06
C GLN A 75 -10.80 3.93 -1.24
N ARG A 76 -9.93 3.37 -2.09
CA ARG A 76 -9.43 4.05 -3.29
C ARG A 76 -10.54 4.29 -4.31
N ASN A 77 -11.36 3.30 -4.59
CA ASN A 77 -12.47 3.42 -5.54
C ASN A 77 -13.52 4.41 -5.04
N TRP A 78 -13.82 4.41 -3.74
CA TRP A 78 -14.71 5.39 -3.14
C TRP A 78 -14.18 6.81 -3.33
N ALA A 79 -12.90 7.03 -3.05
CA ALA A 79 -12.26 8.33 -3.22
C ALA A 79 -12.32 8.82 -4.67
N LEU A 80 -11.98 7.96 -5.64
CA LEU A 80 -12.05 8.30 -7.06
C LEU A 80 -13.48 8.63 -7.53
N LYS A 81 -14.51 8.01 -6.94
CA LYS A 81 -15.90 8.21 -7.31
C LYS A 81 -16.54 9.44 -6.66
N ASN A 82 -16.15 9.76 -5.43
CA ASN A 82 -16.90 10.71 -4.60
C ASN A 82 -16.20 12.04 -4.35
N LEU A 83 -14.88 12.11 -4.55
CA LEU A 83 -14.16 13.37 -4.33
C LEU A 83 -14.35 14.34 -5.51
N PRO A 84 -14.52 15.65 -5.23
CA PRO A 84 -14.76 16.66 -6.26
C PRO A 84 -13.43 17.13 -6.88
N PHE A 85 -12.72 16.23 -7.59
CA PHE A 85 -11.47 16.59 -8.27
C PHE A 85 -11.71 17.65 -9.33
N SER A 86 -11.05 18.80 -9.20
CA SER A 86 -11.07 19.87 -10.18
C SER A 86 -10.15 19.63 -11.36
N ASN A 87 -9.14 18.75 -11.17
CA ASN A 87 -8.14 18.45 -12.17
C ASN A 87 -8.29 17.04 -12.74
N GLU A 88 -7.83 16.85 -13.97
CA GLU A 88 -7.87 15.55 -14.65
C GLU A 88 -6.84 14.57 -14.07
N TRP A 89 -5.68 15.09 -13.67
CA TRP A 89 -4.59 14.30 -13.10
C TRP A 89 -4.70 14.21 -11.59
N VAL A 90 -4.55 12.99 -11.08
CA VAL A 90 -4.48 12.70 -9.64
C VAL A 90 -3.15 12.04 -9.33
N LEU A 91 -2.42 12.59 -8.36
CA LEU A 91 -1.30 11.91 -7.70
C LEU A 91 -1.82 11.30 -6.41
N MET A 92 -1.80 9.97 -6.32
CA MET A 92 -2.23 9.24 -5.13
C MET A 92 -1.01 8.85 -4.30
N LEU A 93 -1.05 9.16 -3.01
CA LEU A 93 0.01 8.85 -2.04
C LEU A 93 -0.58 8.18 -0.80
N ASP A 94 0.24 7.38 -0.16
CA ASP A 94 0.00 6.94 1.21
C ASP A 94 0.62 8.00 2.18
N ALA A 95 0.10 8.13 3.40
CA ALA A 95 0.53 9.18 4.33
C ALA A 95 2.01 9.10 4.75
N ASP A 96 2.64 7.94 4.59
CA ASP A 96 4.07 7.70 4.83
C ASP A 96 4.94 7.86 3.56
N GLU A 97 4.38 8.46 2.48
CA GLU A 97 5.09 8.74 1.23
C GLU A 97 5.38 10.24 1.08
N ARG A 98 6.48 10.57 0.39
CA ARG A 98 6.94 11.96 0.18
C ARG A 98 7.40 12.14 -1.26
N VAL A 99 7.17 13.34 -1.80
CA VAL A 99 7.56 13.73 -3.15
C VAL A 99 8.79 14.65 -3.09
N PRO A 100 9.99 14.16 -3.42
CA PRO A 100 11.17 15.01 -3.56
C PRO A 100 11.00 16.07 -4.67
N SER A 101 11.68 17.19 -4.56
CA SER A 101 11.57 18.31 -5.49
C SER A 101 11.86 17.93 -6.96
N ALA A 102 12.80 17.02 -7.19
CA ALA A 102 13.10 16.52 -8.54
C ALA A 102 11.90 15.77 -9.15
N LEU A 103 11.19 14.95 -8.36
CA LEU A 103 9.98 14.27 -8.81
C LEU A 103 8.85 15.27 -9.02
N ALA A 104 8.68 16.26 -8.14
CA ALA A 104 7.66 17.30 -8.29
C ALA A 104 7.83 18.06 -9.62
N ALA A 105 9.07 18.43 -9.97
CA ALA A 105 9.38 19.09 -11.24
C ALA A 105 9.08 18.19 -12.46
N GLU A 106 9.40 16.90 -12.36
CA GLU A 106 9.10 15.93 -13.42
C GLU A 106 7.59 15.74 -13.60
N ILE A 107 6.81 15.62 -12.51
CA ILE A 107 5.35 15.56 -12.54
C ILE A 107 4.78 16.81 -13.21
N ALA A 108 5.20 17.99 -12.79
CA ALA A 108 4.74 19.25 -13.38
C ALA A 108 5.00 19.29 -14.90
N LYS A 109 6.19 18.82 -15.33
CA LYS A 109 6.56 18.77 -16.76
C LYS A 109 5.64 17.84 -17.57
N VAL A 110 5.35 16.63 -17.07
CA VAL A 110 4.50 15.68 -17.83
C VAL A 110 3.06 16.13 -17.88
N ILE A 111 2.53 16.74 -16.82
CA ILE A 111 1.16 17.29 -16.79
C ILE A 111 1.02 18.44 -17.80
N ARG A 112 1.96 19.39 -17.84
CA ARG A 112 1.97 20.48 -18.82
C ARG A 112 2.01 19.99 -20.28
N SER A 113 2.64 18.86 -20.53
CA SER A 113 2.65 18.22 -21.86
C SER A 113 1.42 17.38 -22.16
N ASN A 114 0.38 17.46 -21.32
CA ASN A 114 -0.85 16.68 -21.40
C ASN A 114 -0.61 15.15 -21.57
N GLY A 115 0.41 14.63 -20.86
CA GLY A 115 0.77 13.22 -20.85
C GLY A 115 1.15 12.61 -22.21
N LYS A 116 1.10 13.37 -23.31
CA LYS A 116 1.38 12.88 -24.69
C LYS A 116 0.67 11.58 -25.05
N GLY A 117 -0.61 11.46 -24.70
CA GLY A 117 -1.41 10.25 -24.94
C GLY A 117 -1.25 9.17 -23.87
N ILE A 118 -0.43 9.40 -22.85
CA ILE A 118 -0.28 8.55 -21.68
C ILE A 118 -1.34 8.94 -20.65
N VAL A 119 -2.02 7.97 -20.04
CA VAL A 119 -3.10 8.20 -19.07
C VAL A 119 -2.71 7.84 -17.62
N GLY A 120 -1.49 7.35 -17.42
CA GLY A 120 -0.94 7.09 -16.10
C GLY A 120 0.56 6.89 -16.12
N PHE A 121 1.20 7.14 -15.00
CA PHE A 121 2.65 6.99 -14.83
C PHE A 121 2.96 6.13 -13.62
N TYR A 122 3.84 5.16 -13.84
CA TYR A 122 4.49 4.42 -12.76
C TYR A 122 5.63 5.27 -12.20
N LEU A 123 5.66 5.38 -10.89
CA LEU A 123 6.71 6.03 -10.12
C LEU A 123 7.53 4.97 -9.41
N VAL A 124 8.85 5.16 -9.33
CA VAL A 124 9.74 4.25 -8.64
C VAL A 124 9.85 4.63 -7.17
N ARG A 125 9.65 3.65 -6.28
CA ARG A 125 9.68 3.83 -4.83
C ARG A 125 11.09 3.69 -4.28
N ARG A 126 11.56 4.69 -3.52
CA ARG A 126 12.74 4.64 -2.68
C ARG A 126 12.33 4.32 -1.26
N PHE A 127 12.63 3.12 -0.80
CA PHE A 127 12.24 2.66 0.53
C PHE A 127 13.30 3.04 1.57
N LEU A 128 12.92 3.85 2.56
CA LEU A 128 13.77 4.27 3.67
C LEU A 128 13.39 3.48 4.93
N PHE A 129 14.38 2.89 5.57
CA PHE A 129 14.21 2.15 6.81
C PHE A 129 15.34 2.52 7.77
N LEU A 130 14.99 2.92 9.00
CA LEU A 130 15.93 3.45 10.00
C LEU A 130 16.86 4.54 9.42
N GLY A 131 16.26 5.48 8.65
CA GLY A 131 16.97 6.59 8.02
C GLY A 131 17.87 6.22 6.84
N ARG A 132 17.88 4.97 6.38
CA ARG A 132 18.71 4.50 5.27
C ARG A 132 17.85 4.05 4.08
N TRP A 133 18.23 4.47 2.88
CA TRP A 133 17.66 3.92 1.66
C TRP A 133 18.13 2.48 1.45
N LEU A 134 17.19 1.52 1.46
CA LEU A 134 17.45 0.13 1.12
C LEU A 134 17.32 -0.06 -0.40
N ARG A 135 18.42 -0.43 -1.04
CA ARG A 135 18.53 -0.55 -2.51
C ARG A 135 18.46 -1.99 -2.98
N HIS A 136 18.87 -2.91 -2.13
CA HIS A 136 19.07 -4.32 -2.47
C HIS A 136 17.96 -5.21 -1.90
N GLY A 137 18.14 -6.50 -1.92
CA GLY A 137 17.16 -7.44 -1.40
C GLY A 137 15.86 -7.53 -2.21
N GLY A 138 15.83 -6.91 -3.40
CA GLY A 138 14.63 -6.86 -4.26
C GLY A 138 13.66 -5.73 -3.90
N LEU A 139 14.11 -4.72 -3.16
CA LEU A 139 13.30 -3.57 -2.76
C LEU A 139 13.32 -2.45 -3.80
N TYR A 140 14.39 -2.35 -4.60
CA TYR A 140 14.52 -1.34 -5.65
C TYR A 140 15.02 -2.00 -6.96
N PRO A 141 14.47 -1.60 -8.14
CA PRO A 141 13.33 -0.68 -8.31
C PRO A 141 11.98 -1.36 -8.05
N THR A 142 11.08 -0.67 -7.34
CA THR A 142 9.67 -1.06 -7.19
C THR A 142 8.81 0.02 -7.83
N TRP A 143 8.10 -0.33 -8.89
CA TRP A 143 7.27 0.57 -9.67
C TRP A 143 5.81 0.51 -9.23
N LEU A 144 5.23 1.66 -8.90
CA LEU A 144 3.82 1.78 -8.47
C LEU A 144 3.12 2.81 -9.35
N LEU A 145 1.90 2.51 -9.78
CA LEU A 145 1.05 3.46 -10.49
C LEU A 145 0.54 4.48 -9.46
N ARG A 146 1.06 5.71 -9.50
CA ARG A 146 0.74 6.76 -8.52
C ARG A 146 0.18 8.02 -9.16
N LEU A 147 0.57 8.37 -10.39
CA LEU A 147 0.05 9.52 -11.14
C LEU A 147 -0.82 9.01 -12.29
N PHE A 148 -2.07 9.43 -12.37
CA PHE A 148 -2.99 8.95 -13.40
C PHE A 148 -4.16 9.92 -13.65
N ASN A 149 -4.77 9.80 -14.83
CA ASN A 149 -6.09 10.34 -15.10
C ASN A 149 -7.12 9.51 -14.32
N TRP A 150 -7.77 10.12 -13.33
CA TRP A 150 -8.66 9.42 -12.40
C TRP A 150 -9.89 8.81 -13.08
N ARG A 151 -10.29 9.30 -14.24
CA ARG A 151 -11.40 8.73 -15.02
C ARG A 151 -11.01 7.45 -15.78
N ARG A 152 -9.73 7.12 -15.80
CA ARG A 152 -9.15 6.00 -16.54
C ARG A 152 -8.58 4.90 -15.65
N VAL A 153 -8.78 4.98 -14.33
CA VAL A 153 -8.24 4.02 -13.37
C VAL A 153 -9.32 3.53 -12.42
N TRP A 154 -9.20 2.27 -12.02
CA TRP A 154 -9.95 1.68 -10.90
C TRP A 154 -9.08 0.63 -10.22
N PHE A 155 -9.43 0.26 -9.00
CA PHE A 155 -8.70 -0.74 -8.22
C PHE A 155 -9.50 -2.04 -8.14
N GLU A 156 -8.84 -3.17 -8.42
CA GLU A 156 -9.44 -4.50 -8.31
C GLU A 156 -9.71 -4.83 -6.84
N GLU A 157 -10.92 -5.25 -6.51
CA GLU A 157 -11.30 -5.61 -5.13
C GLU A 157 -10.57 -6.87 -4.68
N ARG A 158 -9.58 -6.68 -3.80
CA ARG A 158 -8.81 -7.71 -3.12
C ARG A 158 -8.58 -7.33 -1.67
N PRO A 159 -8.47 -8.30 -0.74
CA PRO A 159 -8.18 -8.01 0.66
C PRO A 159 -6.81 -7.38 0.86
N VAL A 160 -5.80 -7.86 0.13
CA VAL A 160 -4.41 -7.36 0.17
C VAL A 160 -3.83 -7.40 -1.24
N ASN A 161 -2.90 -6.48 -1.52
CA ASN A 161 -2.20 -6.37 -2.82
C ASN A 161 -3.16 -6.12 -4.01
N GLU A 162 -4.06 -5.17 -3.86
CA GLU A 162 -4.93 -4.70 -4.92
C GLU A 162 -4.13 -4.13 -6.10
N HIS A 163 -4.60 -4.42 -7.31
CA HIS A 163 -3.98 -3.90 -8.52
C HIS A 163 -4.79 -2.74 -9.09
N ALA A 164 -4.09 -1.65 -9.40
CA ALA A 164 -4.66 -0.58 -10.21
C ALA A 164 -4.81 -1.07 -11.66
N ILE A 165 -6.02 -0.98 -12.18
CA ILE A 165 -6.35 -1.26 -13.58
C ILE A 165 -6.43 0.07 -14.32
N LEU A 166 -5.63 0.23 -15.36
CA LEU A 166 -5.56 1.45 -16.15
C LEU A 166 -6.15 1.21 -17.55
N ASN A 167 -7.12 2.04 -17.93
CA ASN A 167 -7.68 2.02 -19.27
C ASN A 167 -6.91 2.98 -20.19
N GLY A 168 -5.79 2.52 -20.73
CA GLY A 168 -4.92 3.28 -21.62
C GLY A 168 -3.44 2.98 -21.42
N THR A 169 -2.59 3.78 -22.04
CA THR A 169 -1.13 3.60 -22.01
C THR A 169 -0.54 4.20 -20.75
N ALA A 170 0.40 3.47 -20.13
CA ALA A 170 1.17 3.93 -18.98
C ALA A 170 2.61 4.28 -19.36
N GLY A 171 3.14 5.36 -18.77
CA GLY A 171 4.55 5.75 -18.81
C GLY A 171 5.27 5.46 -17.49
N GLN A 172 6.52 5.88 -17.41
CA GLN A 172 7.35 5.80 -16.20
C GLN A 172 8.03 7.13 -15.96
N LEU A 173 8.05 7.58 -14.68
CA LEU A 173 8.86 8.72 -14.25
C LEU A 173 10.19 8.22 -13.70
N GLN A 174 11.25 9.00 -13.89
CA GLN A 174 12.62 8.59 -13.55
C GLN A 174 12.98 8.90 -12.10
N ASN A 175 12.45 10.00 -11.56
CA ASN A 175 12.74 10.39 -10.20
C ASN A 175 11.90 9.59 -9.18
N PRO A 176 12.52 9.08 -8.11
CA PRO A 176 11.80 8.31 -7.11
C PRO A 176 10.98 9.17 -6.16
N PHE A 177 9.88 8.60 -5.66
CA PHE A 177 9.25 9.06 -4.43
C PHE A 177 9.80 8.30 -3.22
N ASP A 178 9.74 8.91 -2.04
CA ASP A 178 10.21 8.31 -0.80
C ASP A 178 9.06 7.66 -0.04
N HIS A 179 9.28 6.45 0.43
CA HIS A 179 8.46 5.81 1.43
C HIS A 179 9.25 5.77 2.74
N CYS A 180 8.80 6.54 3.72
CA CYS A 180 9.47 6.76 4.99
C CYS A 180 8.46 6.74 6.13
N ASP A 181 8.37 5.61 6.82
CA ASP A 181 7.51 5.46 7.99
C ASP A 181 8.26 5.96 9.24
N ASN A 182 7.77 7.03 9.85
CA ASN A 182 8.35 7.64 11.05
C ASN A 182 7.91 6.93 12.35
N ARG A 183 7.09 5.88 12.26
CA ARG A 183 6.65 5.15 13.45
C ARG A 183 7.80 4.38 14.08
N PRO A 184 7.81 4.24 15.42
CA PRO A 184 8.76 3.39 16.11
C PRO A 184 8.66 1.93 15.65
N LEU A 185 9.78 1.20 15.76
CA LEU A 185 9.82 -0.21 15.36
C LEU A 185 8.77 -1.08 16.08
N ALA A 186 8.42 -0.74 17.32
CA ALA A 186 7.38 -1.43 18.08
C ALA A 186 6.00 -1.36 17.36
N GLU A 187 5.61 -0.17 16.89
CA GLU A 187 4.37 0.03 16.15
C GLU A 187 4.41 -0.66 14.79
N TRP A 188 5.57 -0.64 14.13
CA TRP A 188 5.80 -1.37 12.89
C TRP A 188 5.58 -2.88 13.09
N ILE A 189 6.09 -3.46 14.17
CA ILE A 189 5.91 -4.88 14.52
C ILE A 189 4.42 -5.18 14.76
N VAL A 190 3.72 -4.35 15.52
CA VAL A 190 2.27 -4.52 15.78
C VAL A 190 1.48 -4.50 14.47
N LYS A 191 1.75 -3.52 13.59
CA LYS A 191 1.11 -3.41 12.26
C LYS A 191 1.34 -4.68 11.43
N HIS A 192 2.57 -5.18 11.37
CA HIS A 192 2.90 -6.36 10.58
C HIS A 192 2.39 -7.66 11.22
N ASN A 193 2.25 -7.71 12.54
CA ASN A 193 1.56 -8.83 13.18
C ASN A 193 0.11 -8.93 12.69
N ARG A 194 -0.63 -7.81 12.61
CA ARG A 194 -2.00 -7.80 12.06
C ARG A 194 -2.05 -8.16 10.58
N TYR A 195 -1.14 -7.64 9.78
CA TYR A 195 -1.08 -8.00 8.36
C TYR A 195 -0.82 -9.49 8.14
N SER A 196 -0.05 -10.13 9.02
CA SER A 196 0.18 -11.57 8.95
C SER A 196 -1.08 -12.40 9.22
N ASP A 197 -2.07 -11.89 9.98
CA ASP A 197 -3.37 -12.54 10.15
C ASP A 197 -4.17 -12.54 8.85
N LEU A 198 -4.24 -11.37 8.19
CA LEU A 198 -4.92 -11.21 6.91
C LEU A 198 -4.30 -12.09 5.81
N GLU A 199 -2.96 -12.12 5.72
CA GLU A 199 -2.28 -12.97 4.73
C GLU A 199 -2.44 -14.48 5.02
N ALA A 200 -2.49 -14.87 6.29
CA ALA A 200 -2.76 -16.26 6.67
C ALA A 200 -4.18 -16.69 6.28
N GLU A 201 -5.16 -15.81 6.53
CA GLU A 201 -6.55 -16.03 6.13
C GLU A 201 -6.71 -16.12 4.60
N GLU A 202 -6.12 -15.16 3.86
CA GLU A 202 -6.12 -15.18 2.39
C GLU A 202 -5.54 -16.48 1.83
N TYR A 203 -4.40 -16.93 2.40
CA TYR A 203 -3.80 -18.20 2.00
C TYR A 203 -4.74 -19.40 2.22
N LEU A 204 -5.42 -19.46 3.36
CA LEU A 204 -6.34 -20.55 3.67
C LEU A 204 -7.56 -20.54 2.75
N GLN A 205 -8.09 -19.36 2.42
CA GLN A 205 -9.19 -19.21 1.47
C GLN A 205 -8.76 -19.66 0.06
N GLU A 206 -7.55 -19.31 -0.39
CA GLU A 206 -6.99 -19.76 -1.67
C GLU A 206 -6.89 -21.31 -1.72
N VAL A 207 -6.46 -21.96 -0.62
CA VAL A 207 -6.28 -23.42 -0.55
C VAL A 207 -7.61 -24.16 -0.54
N VAL A 208 -8.64 -23.60 0.09
CA VAL A 208 -10.00 -24.20 0.17
C VAL A 208 -10.80 -23.97 -1.13
N GLY A 209 -10.22 -23.29 -2.14
CA GLY A 209 -10.90 -23.01 -3.39
C GLY A 209 -11.94 -21.88 -3.30
N ARG A 210 -12.02 -21.18 -2.16
CA ARG A 210 -12.83 -19.98 -1.96
C ARG A 210 -12.06 -18.68 -2.26
N GLY A 211 -10.84 -18.81 -2.80
CA GLY A 211 -9.99 -17.68 -3.14
C GLY A 211 -10.60 -16.79 -4.23
N PHE A 212 -10.25 -15.51 -4.18
CA PHE A 212 -10.72 -14.52 -5.14
C PHE A 212 -10.36 -14.93 -6.58
N GLN A 213 -11.34 -14.90 -7.47
CA GLN A 213 -11.09 -15.11 -8.90
C GLN A 213 -10.23 -13.96 -9.39
N THR A 214 -9.04 -14.27 -9.85
CA THR A 214 -8.11 -13.27 -10.39
C THR A 214 -8.18 -13.29 -11.91
N ALA A 215 -8.29 -12.12 -12.52
CA ALA A 215 -8.25 -11.94 -13.98
C ALA A 215 -6.91 -12.39 -14.61
N ILE A 216 -5.85 -12.54 -13.79
CA ILE A 216 -4.51 -12.91 -14.26
C ILE A 216 -4.35 -14.43 -14.21
N GLY A 217 -4.16 -15.06 -15.38
CA GLY A 217 -3.84 -16.47 -15.53
C GLY A 217 -2.46 -16.83 -14.92
N ALA A 218 -2.22 -18.11 -14.62
CA ALA A 218 -0.93 -18.62 -14.19
C ALA A 218 -0.22 -19.29 -15.38
N ARG A 219 0.77 -18.62 -15.99
CA ARG A 219 1.51 -19.13 -17.15
C ARG A 219 3.01 -18.92 -16.99
N LEU A 220 3.82 -19.99 -17.17
CA LEU A 220 5.29 -19.90 -17.05
C LEU A 220 5.91 -18.97 -18.11
N TRP A 221 5.37 -18.99 -19.32
CA TRP A 221 5.85 -18.23 -20.47
C TRP A 221 5.01 -16.96 -20.74
N GLY A 222 4.19 -16.53 -19.77
CA GLY A 222 3.36 -15.35 -19.86
C GLY A 222 4.07 -14.06 -19.40
N THR A 223 3.26 -13.05 -19.08
CA THR A 223 3.72 -11.78 -18.49
C THR A 223 4.45 -12.00 -17.16
N GLN A 224 5.15 -10.98 -16.67
CA GLN A 224 5.84 -11.05 -15.38
C GLN A 224 4.87 -11.41 -14.21
N ALA A 225 3.64 -10.91 -14.27
CA ALA A 225 2.61 -11.21 -13.28
C ALA A 225 2.15 -12.68 -13.35
N GLU A 226 1.90 -13.19 -14.56
CA GLU A 226 1.52 -14.59 -14.79
C GLU A 226 2.61 -15.57 -14.37
N ARG A 227 3.90 -15.25 -14.65
CA ARG A 227 5.05 -16.06 -14.21
C ARG A 227 5.20 -16.09 -12.69
N LYS A 228 5.08 -14.91 -12.02
CA LYS A 228 5.11 -14.83 -10.56
C LYS A 228 4.00 -15.67 -9.94
N ARG A 229 2.80 -15.62 -10.51
CA ARG A 229 1.67 -16.42 -10.05
C ARG A 229 1.89 -17.90 -10.27
N TRP A 230 2.40 -18.30 -11.42
CA TRP A 230 2.72 -19.72 -11.69
C TRP A 230 3.75 -20.26 -10.69
N ILE A 231 4.83 -19.51 -10.41
CA ILE A 231 5.84 -19.86 -9.41
C ILE A 231 5.21 -19.97 -8.02
N LYS A 232 4.33 -19.02 -7.64
CA LYS A 232 3.61 -19.06 -6.36
C LYS A 232 2.80 -20.35 -6.23
N LEU A 233 1.99 -20.67 -7.23
CA LEU A 233 1.06 -21.80 -7.16
C LEU A 233 1.75 -23.16 -7.28
N ARG A 234 2.75 -23.31 -8.16
CA ARG A 234 3.38 -24.60 -8.48
C ARG A 234 4.59 -24.95 -7.63
N LEU A 235 5.37 -23.97 -7.22
CA LEU A 235 6.60 -24.20 -6.45
C LEU A 235 6.46 -23.75 -5.00
N TRP A 236 6.03 -22.51 -4.79
CA TRP A 236 6.00 -21.90 -3.46
C TRP A 236 4.95 -22.58 -2.56
N ASN A 237 3.75 -22.83 -3.07
CA ASN A 237 2.68 -23.46 -2.29
C ASN A 237 2.95 -24.94 -1.98
N GLN A 238 3.86 -25.60 -2.69
CA GLN A 238 4.28 -26.99 -2.38
C GLN A 238 5.44 -27.03 -1.38
N CYS A 239 6.16 -25.92 -1.18
CA CYS A 239 7.23 -25.83 -0.20
C CYS A 239 6.65 -25.94 1.22
N PRO A 240 7.26 -26.75 2.13
CA PRO A 240 6.87 -26.80 3.53
C PRO A 240 6.78 -25.39 4.15
N LEU A 241 5.69 -25.10 4.87
CA LEU A 241 5.41 -23.77 5.42
C LEU A 241 6.58 -23.20 6.23
N LEU A 242 7.16 -24.01 7.11
CA LEU A 242 8.26 -23.58 7.98
C LEU A 242 9.58 -23.40 7.25
N LEU A 243 9.74 -23.98 6.06
CA LEU A 243 10.96 -23.79 5.24
C LEU A 243 10.95 -22.48 4.43
N ARG A 244 9.74 -21.99 4.09
CA ARG A 244 9.56 -20.78 3.28
C ARG A 244 10.27 -19.53 3.82
N PRO A 245 10.21 -19.21 5.13
CA PRO A 245 10.91 -18.05 5.69
C PRO A 245 12.42 -18.08 5.47
N PHE A 246 13.02 -19.24 5.65
CA PHE A 246 14.46 -19.42 5.44
C PHE A 246 14.86 -19.22 3.98
N LEU A 247 14.12 -19.81 3.05
CA LEU A 247 14.35 -19.66 1.62
C LEU A 247 14.14 -18.21 1.15
N PHE A 248 13.12 -17.55 1.67
CA PHE A 248 12.81 -16.17 1.33
C PHE A 248 13.88 -15.20 1.86
N PHE A 249 14.31 -15.40 3.10
CA PHE A 249 15.43 -14.66 3.70
C PHE A 249 16.71 -14.87 2.92
N PHE A 250 17.10 -16.13 2.67
CA PHE A 250 18.32 -16.47 1.93
C PHE A 250 18.32 -15.81 0.54
N ARG A 251 17.23 -15.94 -0.19
CA ARG A 251 17.05 -15.31 -1.50
C ARG A 251 17.23 -13.80 -1.47
N ASN A 252 16.55 -13.12 -0.53
CA ASN A 252 16.54 -11.65 -0.51
C ASN A 252 17.83 -11.10 0.11
N TYR A 253 18.30 -11.68 1.20
CA TYR A 253 19.47 -11.17 1.90
C TYR A 253 20.76 -11.52 1.17
N PHE A 254 20.94 -12.77 0.75
CA PHE A 254 22.18 -13.22 0.08
C PHE A 254 22.10 -13.09 -1.45
N LEU A 255 21.14 -13.74 -2.12
CA LEU A 255 21.13 -13.78 -3.58
C LEU A 255 20.78 -12.45 -4.23
N LYS A 256 19.97 -11.62 -3.57
CA LYS A 256 19.62 -10.27 -4.04
C LYS A 256 20.44 -9.17 -3.37
N GLY A 257 21.48 -9.52 -2.63
CA GLY A 257 22.43 -8.57 -2.06
C GLY A 257 21.89 -7.71 -0.93
N GLY A 258 20.84 -8.12 -0.21
CA GLY A 258 20.29 -7.34 0.93
C GLY A 258 21.32 -6.99 2.00
N PHE A 259 22.40 -7.80 2.12
CA PHE A 259 23.53 -7.53 3.02
C PHE A 259 24.32 -6.26 2.66
N LEU A 260 24.26 -5.81 1.39
CA LEU A 260 24.93 -4.59 0.93
C LEU A 260 24.31 -3.32 1.54
N ASP A 261 23.08 -3.38 2.03
CA ASP A 261 22.42 -2.29 2.72
C ASP A 261 22.86 -2.16 4.21
N GLY A 262 23.85 -2.94 4.63
CA GLY A 262 24.49 -2.87 5.95
C GLY A 262 23.53 -3.23 7.09
N ARG A 263 23.68 -2.56 8.26
CA ARG A 263 22.89 -2.89 9.46
C ARG A 263 21.40 -2.71 9.24
N ALA A 264 20.96 -1.65 8.57
CA ALA A 264 19.54 -1.41 8.29
C ALA A 264 18.97 -2.51 7.39
N GLY A 265 19.72 -2.93 6.34
CA GLY A 265 19.36 -4.05 5.48
C GLY A 265 19.24 -5.36 6.25
N PHE A 266 20.20 -5.65 7.15
CA PHE A 266 20.15 -6.85 7.99
C PHE A 266 18.90 -6.89 8.87
N ILE A 267 18.64 -5.80 9.64
CA ILE A 267 17.47 -5.71 10.53
C ILE A 267 16.19 -5.85 9.72
N TYR A 268 16.08 -5.13 8.59
CA TYR A 268 14.91 -5.20 7.73
C TYR A 268 14.65 -6.62 7.21
N HIS A 269 15.69 -7.31 6.70
CA HIS A 269 15.50 -8.65 6.15
C HIS A 269 15.24 -9.70 7.23
N ILE A 270 15.78 -9.55 8.45
CA ILE A 270 15.36 -10.38 9.59
C ILE A 270 13.89 -10.17 9.90
N LEU A 271 13.43 -8.93 9.97
CA LEU A 271 12.03 -8.62 10.32
C LEU A 271 11.06 -8.96 9.17
N TRP A 272 11.35 -8.54 7.94
CA TRP A 272 10.45 -8.69 6.80
C TRP A 272 10.58 -10.04 6.08
N SER A 273 11.82 -10.43 5.75
CA SER A 273 12.06 -11.61 4.91
C SER A 273 12.07 -12.91 5.71
N PHE A 274 12.32 -12.85 7.02
CA PHE A 274 12.32 -14.03 7.90
C PHE A 274 11.15 -14.01 8.87
N TRP A 275 11.15 -13.12 9.87
CA TRP A 275 10.17 -13.13 10.96
C TRP A 275 8.73 -13.01 10.46
N TYR A 276 8.44 -12.05 9.61
CA TYR A 276 7.10 -11.83 9.07
C TYR A 276 6.59 -13.05 8.29
N GLN A 277 7.43 -13.65 7.44
CA GLN A 277 7.08 -14.86 6.69
C GLN A 277 6.93 -16.10 7.60
N PHE A 278 7.72 -16.17 8.67
CA PHE A 278 7.60 -17.21 9.68
C PHE A 278 6.29 -17.08 10.45
N LEU A 279 5.93 -15.85 10.84
CA LEU A 279 4.69 -15.56 11.54
C LEU A 279 3.44 -15.94 10.72
N ILE A 280 3.40 -15.60 9.43
CA ILE A 280 2.34 -16.03 8.50
C ILE A 280 2.26 -17.57 8.48
N SER A 281 3.40 -18.23 8.34
CA SER A 281 3.45 -19.71 8.28
C SER A 281 2.97 -20.35 9.58
N ALA A 282 3.34 -19.77 10.74
CA ALA A 282 2.90 -20.24 12.06
C ALA A 282 1.39 -20.08 12.25
N LYS A 283 0.83 -18.92 11.88
CA LYS A 283 -0.61 -18.64 11.95
C LYS A 283 -1.43 -19.55 11.03
N ILE A 284 -0.92 -19.87 9.84
CA ILE A 284 -1.56 -20.85 8.95
C ILE A 284 -1.61 -22.24 9.63
N ILE A 285 -0.54 -22.65 10.30
CA ILE A 285 -0.49 -23.96 10.99
C ILE A 285 -1.46 -23.96 12.17
N GLU A 286 -1.49 -22.89 12.97
CA GLU A 286 -2.41 -22.71 14.09
C GLU A 286 -3.86 -22.80 13.64
N GLN A 287 -4.27 -22.03 12.64
CA GLN A 287 -5.65 -22.03 12.13
C GLN A 287 -6.05 -23.38 11.51
N ARG A 288 -5.13 -24.07 10.83
CA ARG A 288 -5.36 -25.45 10.37
C ARG A 288 -5.57 -26.43 11.51
N GLY A 289 -4.87 -26.24 12.63
CA GLY A 289 -5.03 -27.01 13.85
C GLY A 289 -6.43 -26.82 14.46
N MET A 290 -6.88 -25.57 14.56
CA MET A 290 -8.21 -25.20 15.08
C MET A 290 -9.33 -25.83 14.25
N VAL A 291 -9.25 -25.73 12.91
CA VAL A 291 -10.24 -26.34 12.01
C VAL A 291 -10.31 -27.87 12.20
N LYS A 292 -9.18 -28.55 12.38
CA LYS A 292 -9.14 -30.00 12.61
C LYS A 292 -9.74 -30.41 13.96
N SER A 293 -9.67 -29.54 14.98
CA SER A 293 -10.27 -29.74 16.30
C SER A 293 -11.74 -29.33 16.38
N GLY A 294 -12.36 -28.92 15.27
CA GLY A 294 -13.76 -28.51 15.22
C GLY A 294 -14.02 -27.08 15.73
N GLN A 295 -12.95 -26.32 15.96
CA GLN A 295 -13.05 -24.90 16.30
C GLN A 295 -13.11 -24.06 15.03
N THR A 296 -13.98 -23.06 15.00
CA THR A 296 -14.02 -22.09 13.89
C THR A 296 -13.10 -20.92 14.22
N PRO A 297 -12.04 -20.68 13.44
CA PRO A 297 -11.21 -19.49 13.64
C PRO A 297 -12.06 -18.23 13.45
N GLU A 298 -11.91 -17.28 14.35
CA GLU A 298 -12.54 -15.97 14.18
C GLU A 298 -11.91 -15.27 12.96
N PRO A 299 -12.71 -14.76 12.00
CA PRO A 299 -12.14 -14.14 10.81
C PRO A 299 -11.28 -12.92 11.16
N ALA A 300 -10.02 -12.92 10.77
CA ALA A 300 -9.10 -11.82 10.99
C ALA A 300 -9.61 -10.48 10.40
N ARG A 301 -10.44 -10.56 9.35
CA ARG A 301 -11.12 -9.40 8.77
C ARG A 301 -12.11 -8.75 9.74
N LEU A 302 -12.83 -9.53 10.57
CA LEU A 302 -13.74 -8.98 11.58
C LEU A 302 -12.94 -8.35 12.72
N GLN A 303 -11.87 -9.00 13.20
CA GLN A 303 -10.96 -8.42 14.20
C GLN A 303 -10.30 -7.13 13.68
N ALA A 304 -9.87 -7.10 12.42
CA ALA A 304 -9.33 -5.91 11.80
C ALA A 304 -10.40 -4.80 11.68
N LEU A 305 -11.64 -5.13 11.35
CA LEU A 305 -12.75 -4.17 11.28
C LEU A 305 -13.15 -3.67 12.67
N ASP A 306 -13.21 -4.54 13.68
CA ASP A 306 -13.53 -4.16 15.07
C ASP A 306 -12.43 -3.30 15.71
N GLU A 307 -11.17 -3.57 15.43
CA GLU A 307 -10.06 -2.74 15.90
C GLU A 307 -9.85 -1.49 15.03
N PHE A 308 -10.32 -1.51 13.81
CA PHE A 308 -10.38 -0.40 12.88
C PHE A 308 -11.67 0.42 13.00
N GLY A 309 -12.77 -0.15 13.46
CA GLY A 309 -13.99 0.54 13.85
C GLY A 309 -14.05 0.55 15.38
N GLY A 310 -13.92 1.72 16.00
CA GLY A 310 -14.30 1.88 17.40
C GLY A 310 -15.76 1.50 17.53
N SER A 311 -16.05 0.52 18.39
CA SER A 311 -17.35 0.22 18.99
C SER A 311 -18.57 0.46 18.07
N THR A 312 -18.86 -0.45 17.17
CA THR A 312 -20.25 -0.59 16.68
C THR A 312 -21.09 -1.12 17.82
N GLY A 313 -21.93 -0.22 18.36
CA GLY A 313 -22.83 -0.49 19.46
C GLY A 313 -23.63 -1.79 19.24
N LYS A 314 -23.54 -2.67 20.23
CA LYS A 314 -24.45 -3.79 20.40
C LYS A 314 -25.91 -3.29 20.35
N ASN A 315 -26.62 -3.59 19.28
CA ASN A 315 -28.06 -3.75 19.30
C ASN A 315 -28.57 -4.37 17.99
N VAL A 316 -28.26 -5.63 17.78
CA VAL A 316 -29.14 -6.48 16.95
C VAL A 316 -30.07 -7.19 17.93
N LYS A 317 -31.25 -6.63 18.17
CA LYS A 317 -32.36 -7.30 18.81
C LYS A 317 -32.68 -8.57 18.04
N ARG A 318 -32.53 -9.72 18.68
CA ARG A 318 -33.15 -10.98 18.26
C ARG A 318 -34.67 -10.71 18.14
N ALA A 319 -35.18 -10.68 16.95
CA ALA A 319 -36.62 -10.85 16.71
C ALA A 319 -36.89 -12.34 16.88
N SER A 320 -37.40 -12.72 18.05
CA SER A 320 -38.00 -14.02 18.28
C SER A 320 -39.35 -14.09 17.57
N THR A 321 -39.49 -15.06 16.75
CA THR A 321 -40.72 -15.58 16.15
C THR A 321 -41.81 -15.81 17.22
N GLN A 322 -42.98 -15.28 16.99
CA GLN A 322 -44.27 -15.93 17.25
C GLN A 322 -45.11 -15.82 15.99
#